data_1dbf007e7f401506c830fd6889137bc3
#
_entry.id   1dbf007e7f401506c830fd6889137bc3
#
_cell.length_a   1.000
_cell.length_b   1.000
_cell.length_c   1.000
_cell.angle_alpha   90.00
_cell.angle_beta   90.00
_cell.angle_gamma   90.00
#
_symmetry.space_group_name_H-M   'P 1'
#
loop_
_entity.id
_entity.type
_entity.pdbx_description
1 polymer ?
#
loop_
_entity_poly.entity_id
_entity_poly.type
_entity_poly.pdbx_seq_one_letter_code
_entity_poly.pdbx_strand_id
1 'polypeptide(L)'
;MEMSEGIPVLFFFPLLEEPDSGVITIGEVTLDTSKYTKKEEYQLRQQTAMVFQNYNLFRNKTALENVTESLVANKKMSKKEAETYGLALLNRVGLSAQAKQYPVTLSGGQQQRVSIARALAVEPHALLFDEPTSALDPELVGEVLQVIRELAKQETTMVIVTHEMQFAKEVANRVVFMEDGKILHEGTPEEVLSSTTNARMNQFLKSIN
;
A
#
# COMPACT_ATOMS: atom_id res chain seq x y z
N MET A 1 21.30 -1.04 22.33
CA MET A 1 21.57 -1.84 21.10
C MET A 1 20.42 -1.50 20.16
N GLU A 2 20.63 -0.46 19.36
CA GLU A 2 19.64 -0.02 18.37
C GLU A 2 19.52 -1.13 17.35
N MET A 3 18.33 -1.74 17.29
CA MET A 3 17.94 -2.56 16.15
C MET A 3 17.84 -1.58 14.98
N SER A 4 18.73 -1.70 14.01
CA SER A 4 18.53 -1.06 12.72
C SER A 4 17.24 -1.67 12.16
N GLU A 5 16.17 -0.90 12.14
CA GLU A 5 14.95 -1.28 11.44
C GLU A 5 15.36 -1.53 9.99
N GLY A 6 15.27 -2.78 9.56
CA GLY A 6 15.62 -3.17 8.21
C GLY A 6 14.72 -2.44 7.22
N ILE A 7 15.28 -2.02 6.09
CA ILE A 7 14.52 -1.36 5.02
C ILE A 7 13.40 -2.31 4.57
N PRO A 8 12.12 -1.89 4.60
CA PRO A 8 11.03 -2.73 4.15
C PRO A 8 11.21 -3.15 2.68
N VAL A 9 11.07 -4.45 2.39
CA VAL A 9 11.19 -4.99 1.02
C VAL A 9 10.30 -4.26 0.01
N LEU A 10 9.19 -3.69 0.48
CA LEU A 10 8.27 -2.91 -0.33
C LEU A 10 8.93 -1.73 -1.05
N PHE A 11 9.97 -1.13 -0.47
CA PHE A 11 10.64 0.04 -1.03
C PHE A 11 11.51 -0.25 -2.26
N PHE A 12 11.88 -1.52 -2.45
CA PHE A 12 12.63 -1.94 -3.64
C PHE A 12 11.74 -1.98 -4.91
N PHE A 13 10.43 -2.25 -4.79
CA PHE A 13 9.56 -2.33 -5.97
C PHE A 13 9.46 -1.01 -6.74
N PRO A 14 9.25 0.16 -6.09
CA PRO A 14 9.27 1.46 -6.78
C PRO A 14 10.67 2.08 -6.81
N LEU A 15 11.73 1.34 -6.47
CA LEU A 15 13.11 1.85 -6.35
C LEU A 15 13.22 3.08 -5.44
N LEU A 16 12.48 3.12 -4.33
CA LEU A 16 12.71 4.09 -3.24
C LEU A 16 14.01 3.78 -2.52
N GLU A 17 14.38 2.49 -2.49
CA GLU A 17 15.68 1.99 -2.10
C GLU A 17 16.28 1.19 -3.26
N GLU A 18 17.55 1.37 -3.53
CA GLU A 18 18.26 0.72 -4.64
C GLU A 18 18.75 -0.66 -4.20
N PRO A 19 18.28 -1.77 -4.84
CA PRO A 19 18.84 -3.09 -4.56
C PRO A 19 20.21 -3.24 -5.22
N ASP A 20 21.10 -4.02 -4.59
CA ASP A 20 22.44 -4.29 -5.13
C ASP A 20 22.41 -4.99 -6.49
N SER A 21 21.46 -5.89 -6.69
CA SER A 21 21.26 -6.62 -7.94
C SER A 21 19.89 -7.29 -7.99
N GLY A 22 19.40 -7.56 -9.18
CA GLY A 22 18.16 -8.30 -9.42
C GLY A 22 17.39 -7.80 -10.62
N VAL A 23 16.21 -8.39 -10.83
CA VAL A 23 15.28 -7.98 -11.88
C VAL A 23 13.92 -7.72 -11.24
N ILE A 24 13.35 -6.55 -11.51
CA ILE A 24 12.00 -6.19 -11.07
C ILE A 24 11.09 -6.16 -12.30
N THR A 25 9.97 -6.89 -12.24
CA THR A 25 8.94 -6.87 -13.27
C THR A 25 7.60 -6.50 -12.67
N ILE A 26 6.96 -5.45 -13.17
CA ILE A 26 5.63 -5.01 -12.75
C ILE A 26 4.82 -4.66 -13.99
N GLY A 27 3.72 -5.37 -14.21
CA GLY A 27 2.98 -5.29 -15.46
C GLY A 27 3.88 -5.70 -16.63
N GLU A 28 3.99 -4.84 -17.63
CA GLU A 28 4.84 -5.04 -18.81
C GLU A 28 6.25 -4.45 -18.66
N VAL A 29 6.53 -3.76 -17.56
CA VAL A 29 7.82 -3.10 -17.32
C VAL A 29 8.75 -4.02 -16.57
N THR A 30 9.89 -4.33 -17.18
CA THR A 30 10.98 -5.11 -16.59
C THR A 30 12.24 -4.26 -16.51
N LEU A 31 12.91 -4.25 -15.36
CA LEU A 31 14.11 -3.48 -15.09
C LEU A 31 15.18 -4.36 -14.42
N ASP A 32 16.39 -4.33 -14.96
CA ASP A 32 17.59 -4.92 -14.35
C ASP A 32 18.22 -3.86 -13.42
N THR A 33 18.24 -4.13 -12.12
CA THR A 33 18.70 -3.17 -11.11
C THR A 33 20.21 -2.92 -11.13
N SER A 34 21.00 -3.77 -11.82
CA SER A 34 22.43 -3.55 -11.98
C SER A 34 22.76 -2.44 -12.99
N LYS A 35 21.83 -2.14 -13.89
CA LYS A 35 21.96 -1.09 -14.92
C LYS A 35 20.59 -0.65 -15.41
N TYR A 36 20.23 0.59 -15.12
CA TYR A 36 18.99 1.20 -15.63
C TYR A 36 19.16 2.71 -15.83
N THR A 37 18.30 3.28 -16.65
CA THR A 37 18.23 4.70 -16.91
C THR A 37 17.17 5.36 -16.03
N LYS A 38 17.29 6.67 -15.81
CA LYS A 38 16.23 7.45 -15.12
C LYS A 38 14.86 7.35 -15.79
N LYS A 39 14.82 7.08 -17.10
CA LYS A 39 13.58 6.87 -17.84
C LYS A 39 12.94 5.54 -17.47
N GLU A 40 13.71 4.46 -17.39
CA GLU A 40 13.23 3.14 -16.98
C GLU A 40 12.79 3.13 -15.51
N GLU A 41 13.54 3.78 -14.62
CA GLU A 41 13.15 4.00 -13.23
C GLU A 41 11.77 4.70 -13.14
N TYR A 42 11.60 5.79 -13.89
CA TYR A 42 10.33 6.52 -13.94
C TYR A 42 9.18 5.66 -14.47
N GLN A 43 9.43 4.87 -15.52
CA GLN A 43 8.44 3.94 -16.07
C GLN A 43 8.02 2.87 -15.06
N LEU A 44 8.98 2.29 -14.32
CA LEU A 44 8.69 1.32 -13.26
C LEU A 44 7.86 1.95 -12.13
N ARG A 45 8.24 3.15 -11.67
CA ARG A 45 7.51 3.89 -10.63
C ARG A 45 6.07 4.21 -11.02
N GLN A 46 5.79 4.40 -12.31
CA GLN A 46 4.42 4.62 -12.78
C GLN A 46 3.54 3.37 -12.70
N GLN A 47 4.13 2.18 -12.57
CA GLN A 47 3.39 0.92 -12.44
C GLN A 47 2.89 0.68 -11.01
N THR A 48 3.38 1.43 -10.03
CA THR A 48 3.03 1.24 -8.63
C THR A 48 2.47 2.49 -7.99
N ALA A 49 1.69 2.32 -6.95
CA ALA A 49 1.37 3.38 -6.01
C ALA A 49 1.51 2.86 -4.59
N MET A 50 2.06 3.68 -3.70
CA MET A 50 2.34 3.30 -2.32
C MET A 50 1.43 4.03 -1.34
N VAL A 51 0.91 3.26 -0.40
CA VAL A 51 0.13 3.72 0.76
C VAL A 51 1.00 3.51 1.99
N PHE A 52 1.41 4.61 2.61
CA PHE A 52 2.31 4.61 3.77
C PHE A 52 1.54 4.56 5.09
N GLN A 53 2.20 4.11 6.14
CA GLN A 53 1.71 4.14 7.51
C GLN A 53 1.26 5.55 7.96
N ASN A 54 2.00 6.59 7.62
CA ASN A 54 1.78 7.98 8.03
C ASN A 54 0.95 8.81 7.03
N TYR A 55 0.08 8.21 6.22
CA TYR A 55 -0.85 8.82 5.25
C TYR A 55 -0.18 9.73 4.19
N ASN A 56 0.81 10.53 4.54
CA ASN A 56 1.58 11.45 3.69
C ASN A 56 0.70 12.38 2.83
N LEU A 57 -0.38 12.90 3.41
CA LEU A 57 -1.27 13.84 2.73
C LEU A 57 -0.68 15.25 2.67
N PHE A 58 -0.97 15.97 1.58
CA PHE A 58 -0.69 17.39 1.47
C PHE A 58 -1.60 18.16 2.44
N ARG A 59 -1.03 18.71 3.50
CA ARG A 59 -1.77 19.39 4.58
C ARG A 59 -2.53 20.64 4.13
N ASN A 60 -2.06 21.30 3.08
CA ASN A 60 -2.64 22.50 2.49
C ASN A 60 -3.63 22.23 1.36
N LYS A 61 -4.02 20.96 1.15
CA LYS A 61 -4.98 20.52 0.14
C LYS A 61 -6.14 19.77 0.80
N THR A 62 -7.33 19.93 0.25
CA THR A 62 -8.51 19.15 0.66
C THR A 62 -8.34 17.67 0.33
N ALA A 63 -9.23 16.81 0.84
CA ALA A 63 -9.26 15.38 0.50
C ALA A 63 -9.35 15.18 -1.02
N LEU A 64 -10.25 15.90 -1.70
CA LEU A 64 -10.39 15.83 -3.15
C LEU A 64 -9.12 16.28 -3.88
N GLU A 65 -8.54 17.41 -3.49
CA GLU A 65 -7.30 17.90 -4.09
C GLU A 65 -6.11 16.96 -3.86
N ASN A 66 -6.04 16.28 -2.71
CA ASN A 66 -5.04 15.23 -2.48
C ASN A 66 -5.16 14.08 -3.49
N VAL A 67 -6.38 13.68 -3.83
CA VAL A 67 -6.63 12.60 -4.81
C VAL A 67 -6.38 13.08 -6.24
N THR A 68 -6.75 14.32 -6.58
CA THR A 68 -6.74 14.80 -7.97
C THR A 68 -5.41 15.39 -8.42
N GLU A 69 -4.49 15.68 -7.51
CA GLU A 69 -3.20 16.32 -7.84
C GLU A 69 -2.42 15.59 -8.93
N SER A 70 -2.25 14.28 -8.76
CA SER A 70 -1.54 13.43 -9.72
C SER A 70 -2.26 13.31 -11.06
N LEU A 71 -3.58 13.39 -11.07
CA LEU A 71 -4.41 13.31 -12.28
C LEU A 71 -4.17 14.54 -13.18
N VAL A 72 -4.15 15.72 -12.57
CA VAL A 72 -3.90 16.97 -13.31
C VAL A 72 -2.44 17.03 -13.77
N ALA A 73 -1.49 16.69 -12.89
CA ALA A 73 -0.06 16.83 -13.18
C ALA A 73 0.45 15.76 -14.17
N ASN A 74 0.08 14.49 -13.98
CA ASN A 74 0.67 13.36 -14.70
C ASN A 74 -0.20 12.82 -15.84
N LYS A 75 -1.51 12.73 -15.64
CA LYS A 75 -2.44 12.23 -16.69
C LYS A 75 -2.97 13.32 -17.61
N LYS A 76 -2.57 14.56 -17.39
CA LYS A 76 -3.00 15.74 -18.18
C LYS A 76 -4.53 15.85 -18.29
N MET A 77 -5.26 15.42 -17.28
CA MET A 77 -6.71 15.60 -17.19
C MET A 77 -7.05 17.07 -16.96
N SER A 78 -8.17 17.53 -17.53
CA SER A 78 -8.72 18.82 -17.13
C SER A 78 -9.13 18.79 -15.65
N LYS A 79 -9.10 19.95 -15.00
CA LYS A 79 -9.50 20.05 -13.60
C LYS A 79 -10.89 19.47 -13.33
N LYS A 80 -11.85 19.72 -14.24
CA LYS A 80 -13.24 19.22 -14.10
C LYS A 80 -13.31 17.69 -14.19
N GLU A 81 -12.60 17.08 -15.12
CA GLU A 81 -12.53 15.62 -15.26
C GLU A 81 -11.89 14.99 -14.02
N ALA A 82 -10.75 15.56 -13.57
CA ALA A 82 -10.07 15.10 -12.36
C ALA A 82 -10.96 15.20 -11.11
N GLU A 83 -11.72 16.30 -10.95
CA GLU A 83 -12.69 16.46 -9.85
C GLU A 83 -13.78 15.37 -9.89
N THR A 84 -14.35 15.11 -11.06
CA THR A 84 -15.38 14.07 -11.22
C THR A 84 -14.84 12.68 -10.86
N TYR A 85 -13.63 12.36 -11.38
CA TYR A 85 -12.98 11.07 -11.11
C TYR A 85 -12.55 10.95 -9.64
N GLY A 86 -11.98 12.00 -9.07
CA GLY A 86 -11.58 12.05 -7.67
C GLY A 86 -12.75 11.88 -6.70
N LEU A 87 -13.92 12.48 -7.01
CA LEU A 87 -15.14 12.27 -6.22
C LEU A 87 -15.62 10.82 -6.28
N ALA A 88 -15.52 10.16 -7.44
CA ALA A 88 -15.85 8.73 -7.56
C ALA A 88 -14.90 7.87 -6.71
N LEU A 89 -13.60 8.18 -6.68
CA LEU A 89 -12.62 7.49 -5.85
C LEU A 89 -12.87 7.71 -4.35
N LEU A 90 -13.17 8.96 -3.93
CA LEU A 90 -13.56 9.24 -2.55
C LEU A 90 -14.84 8.50 -2.15
N ASN A 91 -15.78 8.37 -3.06
CA ASN A 91 -16.98 7.57 -2.81
C ASN A 91 -16.67 6.08 -2.60
N ARG A 92 -15.73 5.51 -3.38
CA ARG A 92 -15.29 4.11 -3.21
C ARG A 92 -14.70 3.83 -1.82
N VAL A 93 -14.06 4.83 -1.20
CA VAL A 93 -13.50 4.71 0.16
C VAL A 93 -14.43 5.28 1.25
N GLY A 94 -15.70 5.60 0.91
CA GLY A 94 -16.72 6.08 1.85
C GLY A 94 -16.51 7.51 2.36
N LEU A 95 -15.88 8.40 1.56
CA LEU A 95 -15.50 9.75 1.98
C LEU A 95 -16.09 10.86 1.12
N SER A 96 -17.24 10.62 0.44
CA SER A 96 -17.92 11.65 -0.39
C SER A 96 -18.22 12.93 0.37
N ALA A 97 -18.66 12.82 1.62
CA ALA A 97 -19.01 13.97 2.46
C ALA A 97 -17.77 14.77 2.92
N GLN A 98 -16.60 14.15 2.95
CA GLN A 98 -15.34 14.73 3.41
C GLN A 98 -14.51 15.34 2.26
N ALA A 99 -14.98 15.31 1.02
CA ALA A 99 -14.23 15.74 -0.16
C ALA A 99 -13.57 17.13 -0.05
N LYS A 100 -14.25 18.07 0.62
CA LYS A 100 -13.79 19.46 0.81
C LYS A 100 -13.06 19.70 2.14
N GLN A 101 -12.90 18.67 2.97
CA GLN A 101 -12.21 18.78 4.25
C GLN A 101 -10.69 18.70 4.06
N TYR A 102 -9.96 19.41 4.92
CA TYR A 102 -8.51 19.35 5.01
C TYR A 102 -8.06 18.22 5.94
N PRO A 103 -6.85 17.65 5.74
CA PRO A 103 -6.37 16.54 6.57
C PRO A 103 -6.47 16.78 8.07
N VAL A 104 -6.23 18.01 8.54
CA VAL A 104 -6.29 18.38 9.97
C VAL A 104 -7.67 18.17 10.61
N THR A 105 -8.73 18.13 9.80
CA THR A 105 -10.11 17.91 10.27
C THR A 105 -10.60 16.48 10.08
N LEU A 106 -9.77 15.60 9.51
CA LEU A 106 -10.07 14.20 9.26
C LEU A 106 -9.52 13.31 10.38
N SER A 107 -10.25 12.26 10.76
CA SER A 107 -9.70 11.19 11.62
C SER A 107 -8.54 10.46 10.94
N GLY A 108 -7.70 9.75 11.70
CA GLY A 108 -6.62 8.94 11.16
C GLY A 108 -7.11 7.94 10.10
N GLY A 109 -8.18 7.22 10.38
CA GLY A 109 -8.78 6.29 9.42
C GLY A 109 -9.34 6.98 8.16
N GLN A 110 -9.88 8.20 8.28
CA GLN A 110 -10.29 9.00 7.13
C GLN A 110 -9.08 9.45 6.31
N GLN A 111 -8.01 9.92 6.95
CA GLN A 111 -6.77 10.31 6.26
C GLN A 111 -6.16 9.13 5.50
N GLN A 112 -6.14 7.94 6.10
CA GLN A 112 -5.64 6.73 5.45
C GLN A 112 -6.50 6.35 4.25
N ARG A 113 -7.82 6.44 4.34
CA ARG A 113 -8.72 6.18 3.22
C ARG A 113 -8.56 7.22 2.08
N VAL A 114 -8.25 8.48 2.38
CA VAL A 114 -7.84 9.48 1.36
C VAL A 114 -6.53 9.08 0.70
N SER A 115 -5.53 8.59 1.47
CA SER A 115 -4.26 8.09 0.93
C SER A 115 -4.48 6.91 -0.02
N ILE A 116 -5.38 5.98 0.31
CA ILE A 116 -5.76 4.86 -0.57
C ILE A 116 -6.43 5.40 -1.85
N ALA A 117 -7.39 6.33 -1.75
CA ALA A 117 -8.04 6.92 -2.92
C ALA A 117 -7.05 7.65 -3.84
N ARG A 118 -6.05 8.34 -3.26
CA ARG A 118 -4.95 8.97 -4.00
C ARG A 118 -4.09 7.94 -4.74
N ALA A 119 -3.78 6.82 -4.10
CA ALA A 119 -3.02 5.73 -4.72
C ALA A 119 -3.79 5.09 -5.88
N LEU A 120 -5.10 4.90 -5.74
CA LEU A 120 -5.97 4.39 -6.80
C LEU A 120 -6.07 5.33 -8.00
N ALA A 121 -5.94 6.64 -7.78
CA ALA A 121 -6.12 7.67 -8.83
C ALA A 121 -5.13 7.51 -9.99
N VAL A 122 -3.93 7.00 -9.75
CA VAL A 122 -2.93 6.79 -10.81
C VAL A 122 -3.13 5.50 -11.60
N GLU A 123 -4.13 4.66 -11.22
CA GLU A 123 -4.43 3.36 -11.84
C GLU A 123 -3.18 2.47 -11.94
N PRO A 124 -2.52 2.17 -10.82
CA PRO A 124 -1.30 1.40 -10.84
C PRO A 124 -1.55 -0.08 -11.17
N HIS A 125 -0.54 -0.77 -11.72
CA HIS A 125 -0.59 -2.23 -11.86
C HIS A 125 -0.51 -2.95 -10.51
N ALA A 126 0.18 -2.33 -9.52
CA ALA A 126 0.25 -2.87 -8.17
C ALA A 126 0.16 -1.76 -7.11
N LEU A 127 -0.67 -1.99 -6.10
CA LEU A 127 -0.74 -1.19 -4.89
C LEU A 127 0.17 -1.78 -3.81
N LEU A 128 0.98 -0.94 -3.22
CA LEU A 128 1.92 -1.31 -2.15
C LEU A 128 1.44 -0.69 -0.84
N PHE A 129 1.21 -1.51 0.17
CA PHE A 129 0.76 -1.06 1.49
C PHE A 129 1.83 -1.34 2.54
N ASP A 130 2.33 -0.28 3.15
CA ASP A 130 3.30 -0.36 4.24
C ASP A 130 2.58 -0.10 5.57
N GLU A 131 2.26 -1.19 6.26
CA GLU A 131 1.55 -1.20 7.54
C GLU A 131 0.38 -0.20 7.61
N PRO A 132 -0.65 -0.32 6.76
CA PRO A 132 -1.66 0.71 6.56
C PRO A 132 -2.52 1.04 7.79
N THR A 133 -2.41 0.26 8.87
CA THR A 133 -3.21 0.42 10.10
C THR A 133 -2.39 0.73 11.34
N SER A 134 -1.06 0.65 11.30
CA SER A 134 -0.18 0.75 12.48
C SER A 134 -0.22 2.12 13.19
N ALA A 135 -0.56 3.19 12.46
CA ALA A 135 -0.70 4.53 13.03
C ALA A 135 -2.13 4.87 13.46
N LEU A 136 -3.04 3.90 13.47
CA LEU A 136 -4.46 4.11 13.79
C LEU A 136 -4.82 3.65 15.19
N ASP A 137 -5.79 4.36 15.78
CA ASP A 137 -6.48 3.85 16.96
C ASP A 137 -7.23 2.56 16.61
N PRO A 138 -7.29 1.55 17.52
CA PRO A 138 -7.90 0.25 17.26
C PRO A 138 -9.33 0.31 16.71
N GLU A 139 -10.12 1.30 17.14
CA GLU A 139 -11.50 1.49 16.68
C GLU A 139 -11.60 1.93 15.21
N LEU A 140 -10.53 2.51 14.63
CA LEU A 140 -10.49 3.00 13.25
C LEU A 140 -9.90 1.97 12.26
N VAL A 141 -9.23 0.93 12.77
CA VAL A 141 -8.57 -0.12 11.95
C VAL A 141 -9.57 -0.82 11.04
N GLY A 142 -10.74 -1.19 11.57
CA GLY A 142 -11.75 -1.93 10.85
C GLY A 142 -12.23 -1.25 9.56
N GLU A 143 -12.38 0.09 9.58
CA GLU A 143 -12.83 0.87 8.42
C GLU A 143 -11.80 0.85 7.27
N VAL A 144 -10.51 0.92 7.59
CA VAL A 144 -9.43 0.88 6.60
C VAL A 144 -9.28 -0.52 6.02
N LEU A 145 -9.27 -1.55 6.87
CA LEU A 145 -9.21 -2.94 6.43
C LEU A 145 -10.40 -3.31 5.54
N GLN A 146 -11.60 -2.77 5.82
CA GLN A 146 -12.77 -3.02 4.98
C GLN A 146 -12.57 -2.47 3.55
N VAL A 147 -12.00 -1.27 3.41
CA VAL A 147 -11.69 -0.72 2.07
C VAL A 147 -10.69 -1.63 1.33
N ILE A 148 -9.65 -2.11 2.00
CA ILE A 148 -8.66 -3.00 1.37
C ILE A 148 -9.29 -4.35 0.99
N ARG A 149 -10.21 -4.91 1.81
CA ARG A 149 -10.99 -6.10 1.45
C ARG A 149 -11.79 -5.90 0.16
N GLU A 150 -12.44 -4.75 0.01
CA GLU A 150 -13.22 -4.46 -1.21
C GLU A 150 -12.33 -4.33 -2.45
N LEU A 151 -11.10 -3.81 -2.30
CA LEU A 151 -10.11 -3.79 -3.38
C LEU A 151 -9.64 -5.20 -3.75
N ALA A 152 -9.43 -6.08 -2.76
CA ALA A 152 -9.06 -7.47 -3.00
C ALA A 152 -10.13 -8.24 -3.79
N LYS A 153 -11.42 -8.02 -3.49
CA LYS A 153 -12.54 -8.62 -4.25
C LYS A 153 -12.58 -8.18 -5.71
N GLN A 154 -11.99 -7.02 -6.05
CA GLN A 154 -11.92 -6.48 -7.42
C GLN A 154 -10.66 -6.97 -8.17
N GLU A 155 -9.97 -8.00 -7.64
CA GLU A 155 -8.75 -8.58 -8.23
C GLU A 155 -7.60 -7.55 -8.40
N THR A 156 -7.60 -6.49 -7.60
CA THR A 156 -6.51 -5.51 -7.60
C THR A 156 -5.23 -6.18 -7.09
N THR A 157 -4.16 -6.11 -7.86
CA THR A 157 -2.85 -6.61 -7.41
C THR A 157 -2.34 -5.77 -6.26
N MET A 158 -2.07 -6.41 -5.12
CA MET A 158 -1.60 -5.73 -3.90
C MET A 158 -0.45 -6.48 -3.26
N VAL A 159 0.51 -5.75 -2.72
CA VAL A 159 1.52 -6.25 -1.79
C VAL A 159 1.34 -5.50 -0.48
N ILE A 160 1.08 -6.23 0.59
CA ILE A 160 0.72 -5.65 1.89
C ILE A 160 1.70 -6.14 2.96
N VAL A 161 2.41 -5.22 3.60
CA VAL A 161 3.11 -5.49 4.85
C VAL A 161 2.15 -5.18 5.98
N THR A 162 1.90 -6.13 6.85
CA THR A 162 0.94 -5.99 7.94
C THR A 162 1.22 -6.97 9.08
N HIS A 163 0.83 -6.60 10.27
CA HIS A 163 0.77 -7.46 11.45
C HIS A 163 -0.67 -7.95 11.75
N GLU A 164 -1.65 -7.57 10.94
CA GLU A 164 -3.05 -7.99 11.05
C GLU A 164 -3.25 -9.39 10.46
N MET A 165 -2.91 -10.44 11.24
CA MET A 165 -2.87 -11.81 10.73
C MET A 165 -4.24 -12.34 10.31
N GLN A 166 -5.31 -11.97 11.02
CA GLN A 166 -6.66 -12.39 10.64
C GLN A 166 -7.05 -11.78 9.30
N PHE A 167 -6.75 -10.50 9.09
CA PHE A 167 -6.97 -9.83 7.81
C PHE A 167 -6.15 -10.48 6.69
N ALA A 168 -4.86 -10.79 6.93
CA ALA A 168 -4.02 -11.46 5.95
C ALA A 168 -4.60 -12.82 5.52
N LYS A 169 -5.15 -13.60 6.46
CA LYS A 169 -5.83 -14.88 6.16
C LYS A 169 -7.06 -14.71 5.26
N GLU A 170 -7.78 -13.60 5.42
CA GLU A 170 -9.03 -13.35 4.69
C GLU A 170 -8.80 -12.89 3.25
N VAL A 171 -7.73 -12.13 3.01
CA VAL A 171 -7.56 -11.42 1.72
C VAL A 171 -6.38 -11.90 0.88
N ALA A 172 -5.36 -12.51 1.48
CA ALA A 172 -4.16 -12.87 0.74
C ALA A 172 -4.36 -14.15 -0.06
N ASN A 173 -3.80 -14.19 -1.27
CA ASN A 173 -3.65 -15.43 -2.05
C ASN A 173 -2.31 -16.10 -1.74
N ARG A 174 -1.32 -15.33 -1.31
CA ARG A 174 0.04 -15.77 -0.98
C ARG A 174 0.56 -14.97 0.20
N VAL A 175 1.22 -15.64 1.12
CA VAL A 175 1.87 -15.04 2.29
C VAL A 175 3.35 -15.35 2.23
N VAL A 176 4.17 -14.34 2.53
CA VAL A 176 5.63 -14.46 2.65
C VAL A 176 6.01 -14.03 4.05
N PHE A 177 6.60 -14.94 4.82
CA PHE A 177 7.15 -14.66 6.14
C PHE A 177 8.64 -14.38 6.03
N MET A 178 9.04 -13.19 6.47
CA MET A 178 10.42 -12.73 6.41
C MET A 178 10.97 -12.44 7.82
N GLU A 179 12.23 -12.77 8.03
CA GLU A 179 13.00 -12.41 9.25
C GLU A 179 14.46 -12.20 8.87
N ASP A 180 15.09 -11.20 9.47
CA ASP A 180 16.51 -10.85 9.22
C ASP A 180 16.88 -10.72 7.72
N GLY A 181 15.96 -10.11 6.94
CA GLY A 181 16.13 -9.89 5.51
C GLY A 181 16.01 -11.15 4.63
N LYS A 182 15.56 -12.28 5.20
CA LYS A 182 15.42 -13.56 4.47
C LYS A 182 13.98 -14.05 4.46
N ILE A 183 13.57 -14.66 3.36
CA ILE A 183 12.32 -15.40 3.29
C ILE A 183 12.51 -16.72 4.05
N LEU A 184 11.79 -16.89 5.16
CA LEU A 184 11.81 -18.12 5.95
C LEU A 184 10.72 -19.09 5.52
N HIS A 185 9.58 -18.59 5.07
CA HIS A 185 8.48 -19.42 4.60
C HIS A 185 7.59 -18.63 3.63
N GLU A 186 7.04 -19.30 2.63
CA GLU A 186 6.05 -18.75 1.73
C GLU A 186 5.05 -19.82 1.31
N GLY A 187 3.81 -19.41 1.03
CA GLY A 187 2.74 -20.33 0.66
C GLY A 187 1.37 -19.66 0.71
N THR A 188 0.33 -20.47 0.73
CA THR A 188 -1.04 -20.00 0.99
C THR A 188 -1.18 -19.50 2.42
N PRO A 189 -2.20 -18.68 2.73
CA PRO A 189 -2.46 -18.24 4.10
C PRO A 189 -2.62 -19.42 5.09
N GLU A 190 -3.24 -20.50 4.66
CA GLU A 190 -3.41 -21.71 5.48
C GLU A 190 -2.09 -22.39 5.81
N GLU A 191 -1.19 -22.49 4.83
CA GLU A 191 0.13 -23.12 4.99
C GLU A 191 1.04 -22.28 5.89
N VAL A 192 0.98 -20.95 5.73
CA VAL A 192 1.91 -20.04 6.41
C VAL A 192 1.37 -19.59 7.77
N LEU A 193 0.09 -19.22 7.90
CA LEU A 193 -0.49 -18.62 9.10
C LEU A 193 -1.24 -19.62 10.01
N SER A 194 -1.35 -20.91 9.62
CA SER A 194 -1.83 -21.96 10.50
C SER A 194 -0.66 -22.59 11.28
N SER A 195 -0.88 -23.62 12.04
CA SER A 195 0.19 -24.30 12.79
C SER A 195 1.27 -24.80 11.83
N THR A 196 2.46 -24.20 11.89
CA THR A 196 3.61 -24.53 11.04
C THR A 196 4.64 -25.32 11.82
N THR A 197 5.45 -26.10 11.12
CA THR A 197 6.61 -26.80 11.69
C THR A 197 7.76 -25.84 12.04
N ASN A 198 7.70 -24.60 11.58
CA ASN A 198 8.71 -23.58 11.89
C ASN A 198 8.50 -23.02 13.30
N ALA A 199 9.41 -23.33 14.21
CA ALA A 199 9.33 -22.93 15.62
C ALA A 199 9.31 -21.39 15.79
N ARG A 200 10.06 -20.67 14.97
CA ARG A 200 10.14 -19.20 15.04
C ARG A 200 8.84 -18.52 14.60
N MET A 201 8.23 -19.04 13.56
CA MET A 201 6.95 -18.57 13.08
C MET A 201 5.83 -18.86 14.09
N ASN A 202 5.85 -20.05 14.72
CA ASN A 202 4.92 -20.37 15.81
C ASN A 202 5.07 -19.42 17.00
N GLN A 203 6.32 -18.99 17.32
CA GLN A 203 6.57 -18.00 18.36
C GLN A 203 5.99 -16.64 17.97
N PHE A 204 6.19 -16.20 16.72
CA PHE A 204 5.65 -14.96 16.19
C PHE A 204 4.11 -14.95 16.22
N LEU A 205 3.47 -16.01 15.72
CA LEU A 205 1.99 -16.13 15.74
C LEU A 205 1.41 -16.12 17.15
N LYS A 206 2.13 -16.65 18.14
CA LYS A 206 1.72 -16.62 19.56
C LYS A 206 1.89 -15.24 20.21
N SER A 207 2.80 -14.41 19.71
CA SER A 207 3.01 -13.06 20.27
C SER A 207 1.99 -12.02 19.78
N ILE A 208 1.23 -12.35 18.71
CA ILE A 208 0.25 -11.45 18.07
C ILE A 208 -1.20 -11.83 18.47
N ASN A 209 -1.45 -13.05 18.98
CA ASN A 209 -2.73 -13.51 19.52
C ASN A 209 -2.77 -13.30 21.04
#